data_e260a5cf03b44b9703fb713d5e28fc1b
#
_entry.id   e260a5cf03b44b9703fb713d5e28fc1b
#
_cell.length_a   1.000
_cell.length_b   1.000
_cell.length_c   1.000
_cell.angle_alpha   90.00
_cell.angle_beta   90.00
_cell.angle_gamma   90.00
#
_symmetry.space_group_name_H-M   'P 1'
#
loop_
_entity.id
_entity.type
_entity.pdbx_description
1 polymer ?
#
loop_
_entity_poly.entity_id
_entity_poly.type
_entity_poly.pdbx_seq_one_letter_code
_entity_poly.pdbx_strand_id
1 'polypeptide(L)'
;PWDQLEDLPLKEVRVSGGLLEEALKSLSVQELDRAVRMLATARTIDIYGVENSCTPASDLLTKLTYLGLCCRMHTDAYLQQIAAAHLGVADVAVAFSHSGCSMDTVKALRLARRAGANTIAVTSRKNPLLAKYADVCLYTGGEDTVIYGTVIFSRIPDLAVVDLLYMGIIQSDYERFSRSLDKSGAVIADRGYPEA
;
A
#
# COMPACT_ATOMS: atom_id res chain seq x y z
N PRO A 1 -29.05 3.12 20.12
CA PRO A 1 -28.43 2.72 21.36
C PRO A 1 -26.92 2.79 21.14
N TRP A 2 -26.25 3.63 21.89
CA TRP A 2 -24.81 3.76 21.83
C TRP A 2 -24.22 2.60 22.61
N ASP A 3 -23.20 1.92 22.02
CA ASP A 3 -22.46 0.88 22.71
C ASP A 3 -21.81 1.48 23.98
N GLN A 4 -21.74 0.69 25.04
CA GLN A 4 -20.95 1.08 26.20
C GLN A 4 -19.48 1.08 25.83
N LEU A 5 -18.68 1.99 26.41
CA LEU A 5 -17.25 2.07 26.11
C LEU A 5 -16.52 0.74 26.35
N GLU A 6 -17.00 -0.03 27.32
CA GLU A 6 -16.47 -1.34 27.69
C GLU A 6 -16.64 -2.40 26.57
N ASP A 7 -17.66 -2.25 25.71
CA ASP A 7 -17.94 -3.16 24.61
C ASP A 7 -17.10 -2.86 23.34
N LEU A 8 -16.60 -1.62 23.22
CA LEU A 8 -15.93 -1.15 22.01
C LEU A 8 -14.68 -1.96 21.64
N PRO A 9 -13.78 -2.36 22.58
CA PRO A 9 -12.59 -3.13 22.21
C PRO A 9 -12.92 -4.46 21.55
N LEU A 10 -13.87 -5.20 22.11
CA LEU A 10 -14.27 -6.50 21.55
C LEU A 10 -14.96 -6.34 20.19
N LYS A 11 -15.80 -5.31 20.07
CA LYS A 11 -16.50 -4.99 18.82
C LYS A 11 -15.50 -4.61 17.73
N GLU A 12 -14.52 -3.75 18.03
CA GLU A 12 -13.50 -3.33 17.07
C GLU A 12 -12.66 -4.52 16.58
N VAL A 13 -12.23 -5.41 17.47
CA VAL A 13 -11.49 -6.62 17.09
C VAL A 13 -12.30 -7.50 16.14
N ARG A 14 -13.60 -7.68 16.41
CA ARG A 14 -14.48 -8.48 15.53
C ARG A 14 -14.67 -7.83 14.17
N VAL A 15 -14.91 -6.53 14.13
CA VAL A 15 -15.04 -5.77 12.87
C VAL A 15 -13.77 -5.84 12.06
N SER A 16 -12.64 -5.58 12.68
CA SER A 16 -11.31 -5.64 12.02
C SER A 16 -10.99 -7.04 11.51
N GLY A 17 -11.31 -8.08 12.29
CA GLY A 17 -11.18 -9.48 11.85
C GLY A 17 -12.01 -9.77 10.61
N GLY A 18 -13.28 -9.34 10.59
CA GLY A 18 -14.16 -9.49 9.42
C GLY A 18 -13.62 -8.77 8.18
N LEU A 19 -13.08 -7.56 8.33
CA LEU A 19 -12.44 -6.81 7.23
C LEU A 19 -11.23 -7.55 6.67
N LEU A 20 -10.40 -8.17 7.51
CA LEU A 20 -9.25 -8.97 7.06
C LEU A 20 -9.70 -10.24 6.30
N GLU A 21 -10.73 -10.92 6.79
CA GLU A 21 -11.29 -12.09 6.08
C GLU A 21 -11.83 -11.72 4.69
N GLU A 22 -12.54 -10.60 4.57
CA GLU A 22 -13.03 -10.10 3.28
C GLU A 22 -11.89 -9.69 2.35
N ALA A 23 -10.85 -9.05 2.88
CA ALA A 23 -9.65 -8.73 2.13
C ALA A 23 -8.98 -9.99 1.56
N LEU A 24 -8.85 -11.04 2.38
CA LEU A 24 -8.27 -12.32 1.95
C LEU A 24 -9.10 -12.99 0.83
N LYS A 25 -10.42 -12.93 0.91
CA LYS A 25 -11.31 -13.47 -0.14
C LYS A 25 -11.24 -12.68 -1.45
N SER A 26 -10.95 -11.39 -1.37
CA SER A 26 -10.90 -10.48 -2.52
C SER A 26 -9.53 -10.42 -3.19
N LEU A 27 -8.47 -10.76 -2.46
CA LEU A 27 -7.10 -10.70 -2.93
C LEU A 27 -6.76 -11.87 -3.86
N SER A 28 -6.27 -11.55 -5.06
CA SER A 28 -5.72 -12.53 -5.98
C SER A 28 -4.25 -12.80 -5.67
N VAL A 29 -3.91 -14.05 -5.34
CA VAL A 29 -2.51 -14.46 -5.12
C VAL A 29 -1.66 -14.26 -6.38
N GLN A 30 -2.23 -14.44 -7.57
CA GLN A 30 -1.52 -14.19 -8.84
C GLN A 30 -1.18 -12.71 -9.03
N GLU A 31 -2.12 -11.82 -8.73
CA GLU A 31 -1.88 -10.37 -8.80
C GLU A 31 -0.89 -9.92 -7.72
N LEU A 32 -0.96 -10.50 -6.53
CA LEU A 32 0.01 -10.25 -5.46
C LEU A 32 1.43 -10.64 -5.91
N ASP A 33 1.61 -11.82 -6.47
CA ASP A 33 2.89 -12.31 -6.97
C ASP A 33 3.43 -11.43 -8.13
N ARG A 34 2.55 -10.96 -9.03
CA ARG A 34 2.92 -9.99 -10.07
C ARG A 34 3.41 -8.67 -9.45
N ALA A 35 2.68 -8.12 -8.47
CA ALA A 35 3.05 -6.90 -7.78
C ALA A 35 4.42 -7.05 -7.08
N VAL A 36 4.63 -8.16 -6.39
CA VAL A 36 5.91 -8.49 -5.74
C VAL A 36 7.07 -8.46 -6.74
N ARG A 37 6.94 -9.15 -7.87
CA ARG A 37 8.00 -9.16 -8.91
C ARG A 37 8.26 -7.76 -9.49
N MET A 38 7.21 -6.99 -9.74
CA MET A 38 7.34 -5.61 -10.22
C MET A 38 8.13 -4.75 -9.24
N LEU A 39 7.79 -4.81 -7.94
CA LEU A 39 8.44 -4.03 -6.89
C LEU A 39 9.89 -4.47 -6.66
N ALA A 40 10.17 -5.78 -6.61
CA ALA A 40 11.50 -6.32 -6.35
C ALA A 40 12.53 -5.96 -7.43
N THR A 41 12.08 -5.69 -8.67
CA THR A 41 12.93 -5.39 -9.83
C THR A 41 12.88 -3.94 -10.29
N ALA A 42 12.04 -3.11 -9.67
CA ALA A 42 11.88 -1.71 -10.03
C ALA A 42 13.18 -0.91 -9.88
N ARG A 43 13.46 -0.01 -10.82
CA ARG A 43 14.50 0.99 -10.69
C ARG A 43 14.13 2.05 -9.66
N THR A 44 12.90 2.54 -9.73
CA THR A 44 12.31 3.50 -8.79
C THR A 44 10.86 3.14 -8.54
N ILE A 45 10.42 3.29 -7.31
CA ILE A 45 9.03 3.07 -6.90
C ILE A 45 8.44 4.39 -6.42
N ASP A 46 7.45 4.90 -7.14
CA ASP A 46 6.67 6.06 -6.71
C ASP A 46 5.38 5.60 -6.03
N ILE A 47 5.09 6.16 -4.86
CA ILE A 47 3.93 5.78 -4.06
C ILE A 47 2.98 6.97 -3.96
N TYR A 48 1.71 6.74 -4.30
CA TYR A 48 0.66 7.77 -4.33
C TYR A 48 -0.46 7.43 -3.35
N GLY A 49 -0.92 8.44 -2.68
CA GLY A 49 -2.07 8.41 -1.80
C GLY A 49 -2.37 9.82 -1.31
N VAL A 50 -3.61 10.07 -0.96
CA VAL A 50 -4.04 11.34 -0.37
C VAL A 50 -4.83 11.05 0.89
N GLU A 51 -4.81 11.99 1.83
CA GLU A 51 -5.56 11.92 3.08
C GLU A 51 -5.28 10.60 3.85
N ASN A 52 -6.30 9.87 4.22
CA ASN A 52 -6.20 8.61 4.96
C ASN A 52 -5.44 7.50 4.19
N SER A 53 -5.39 7.56 2.87
CA SER A 53 -4.61 6.62 2.07
C SER A 53 -3.10 6.88 2.15
N CYS A 54 -2.68 8.00 2.74
CA CYS A 54 -1.27 8.25 3.05
C CYS A 54 -0.73 7.28 4.13
N THR A 55 -1.57 6.75 5.00
CA THR A 55 -1.14 5.82 6.06
C THR A 55 -0.53 4.53 5.49
N PRO A 56 -1.24 3.71 4.70
CA PRO A 56 -0.65 2.51 4.10
C PRO A 56 0.43 2.85 3.07
N ALA A 57 0.34 3.98 2.38
CA ALA A 57 1.37 4.44 1.45
C ALA A 57 2.70 4.73 2.17
N SER A 58 2.66 5.40 3.32
CA SER A 58 3.82 5.69 4.16
C SER A 58 4.42 4.44 4.80
N ASP A 59 3.58 3.48 5.20
CA ASP A 59 4.03 2.20 5.72
C ASP A 59 4.77 1.39 4.63
N LEU A 60 4.23 1.35 3.42
CA LEU A 60 4.92 0.73 2.28
C LEU A 60 6.26 1.42 2.01
N LEU A 61 6.31 2.76 1.98
CA LEU A 61 7.56 3.51 1.81
C LEU A 61 8.61 3.10 2.83
N THR A 62 8.23 3.02 4.10
CA THR A 62 9.11 2.62 5.19
C THR A 62 9.67 1.22 4.95
N LYS A 63 8.81 0.25 4.71
CA LYS A 63 9.18 -1.17 4.49
C LYS A 63 10.10 -1.34 3.28
N LEU A 64 9.80 -0.69 2.16
CA LEU A 64 10.66 -0.73 0.96
C LEU A 64 12.02 -0.07 1.19
N THR A 65 12.05 1.01 2.00
CA THR A 65 13.32 1.67 2.39
C THR A 65 14.20 0.70 3.20
N TYR A 66 13.64 -0.05 4.13
CA TYR A 66 14.38 -1.08 4.89
C TYR A 66 14.95 -2.19 3.99
N LEU A 67 14.27 -2.51 2.89
CA LEU A 67 14.76 -3.46 1.89
C LEU A 67 15.82 -2.86 0.94
N GLY A 68 16.15 -1.58 1.10
CA GLY A 68 17.12 -0.89 0.24
C GLY A 68 16.62 -0.61 -1.17
N LEU A 69 15.30 -0.63 -1.38
CA LEU A 69 14.68 -0.29 -2.66
C LEU A 69 14.60 1.24 -2.81
N CYS A 70 14.84 1.72 -4.04
CA CYS A 70 14.70 3.14 -4.36
C CYS A 70 13.21 3.49 -4.45
N CYS A 71 12.69 4.14 -3.42
CA CYS A 71 11.27 4.50 -3.35
C CYS A 71 11.10 5.93 -2.84
N ARG A 72 9.99 6.55 -3.22
CA ARG A 72 9.63 7.90 -2.80
C ARG A 72 8.11 8.06 -2.72
N MET A 73 7.69 9.00 -1.89
CA MET A 73 6.31 9.42 -1.73
C MET A 73 6.28 10.95 -1.58
N HIS A 74 5.40 11.60 -2.29
CA HIS A 74 5.10 13.03 -2.11
C HIS A 74 3.75 13.17 -1.41
N THR A 75 3.68 14.02 -0.40
CA THR A 75 2.42 14.34 0.30
C THR A 75 1.56 15.33 -0.47
N ASP A 76 2.20 16.17 -1.28
CA ASP A 76 1.54 17.12 -2.15
C ASP A 76 1.04 16.46 -3.46
N ALA A 77 -0.25 16.62 -3.75
CA ALA A 77 -0.87 15.98 -4.91
C ALA A 77 -0.34 16.50 -6.27
N TYR A 78 0.09 17.74 -6.36
CA TYR A 78 0.72 18.26 -7.58
C TYR A 78 2.08 17.64 -7.80
N LEU A 79 2.89 17.51 -6.74
CA LEU A 79 4.20 16.85 -6.82
C LEU A 79 4.06 15.37 -7.17
N GLN A 80 3.04 14.66 -6.68
CA GLN A 80 2.74 13.29 -7.11
C GLN A 80 2.55 13.23 -8.63
N GLN A 81 1.74 14.13 -9.19
CA GLN A 81 1.45 14.17 -10.63
C GLN A 81 2.67 14.56 -11.47
N ILE A 82 3.48 15.51 -10.99
CA ILE A 82 4.73 15.92 -11.66
C ILE A 82 5.72 14.74 -11.67
N ALA A 83 5.94 14.10 -10.52
CA ALA A 83 6.83 12.94 -10.41
C ALA A 83 6.38 11.78 -11.31
N ALA A 84 5.07 11.49 -11.34
CA ALA A 84 4.48 10.46 -12.18
C ALA A 84 4.76 10.66 -13.68
N ALA A 85 4.77 11.89 -14.15
CA ALA A 85 5.04 12.21 -15.56
C ALA A 85 6.50 11.95 -15.99
N HIS A 86 7.42 11.79 -15.04
CA HIS A 86 8.86 11.55 -15.28
C HIS A 86 9.28 10.08 -15.06
N LEU A 87 8.33 9.18 -14.80
CA LEU A 87 8.60 7.75 -14.73
C LEU A 87 8.83 7.13 -16.11
N GLY A 88 9.30 5.90 -16.13
CA GLY A 88 9.55 5.15 -17.37
C GLY A 88 9.39 3.63 -17.17
N VAL A 89 9.70 2.87 -18.18
CA VAL A 89 9.44 1.41 -18.29
C VAL A 89 10.08 0.55 -17.18
N ALA A 90 11.15 1.04 -16.56
CA ALA A 90 11.84 0.37 -15.46
C ALA A 90 11.29 0.77 -14.07
N ASP A 91 10.34 1.69 -14.03
CA ASP A 91 9.79 2.23 -12.78
C ASP A 91 8.42 1.60 -12.48
N VAL A 92 8.04 1.68 -11.21
CA VAL A 92 6.74 1.22 -10.71
C VAL A 92 6.04 2.35 -9.99
N ALA A 93 4.76 2.53 -10.26
CA ALA A 93 3.88 3.43 -9.52
C ALA A 93 2.87 2.61 -8.70
N VAL A 94 2.79 2.86 -7.40
CA VAL A 94 1.82 2.22 -6.49
C VAL A 94 0.84 3.27 -6.01
N ALA A 95 -0.45 3.07 -6.22
CA ALA A 95 -1.49 4.01 -5.83
C ALA A 95 -2.46 3.39 -4.83
N PHE A 96 -2.62 4.04 -3.67
CA PHE A 96 -3.58 3.69 -2.64
C PHE A 96 -4.80 4.59 -2.72
N SER A 97 -5.97 4.01 -2.89
CA SER A 97 -7.24 4.74 -2.84
C SER A 97 -8.37 3.81 -2.43
N HIS A 98 -8.92 3.98 -1.24
CA HIS A 98 -10.02 3.16 -0.73
C HIS A 98 -11.21 3.14 -1.72
N SER A 99 -11.70 4.30 -2.11
CA SER A 99 -12.80 4.40 -3.10
C SER A 99 -12.37 4.04 -4.53
N GLY A 100 -11.07 4.09 -4.83
CA GLY A 100 -10.52 3.94 -6.17
C GLY A 100 -10.96 5.05 -7.15
N CYS A 101 -11.50 6.15 -6.64
CA CYS A 101 -12.04 7.27 -7.42
C CYS A 101 -11.47 8.63 -7.01
N SER A 102 -10.51 8.69 -6.06
CA SER A 102 -9.85 9.94 -5.68
C SER A 102 -9.18 10.56 -6.91
N MET A 103 -9.59 11.79 -7.24
CA MET A 103 -9.19 12.46 -8.49
C MET A 103 -7.67 12.58 -8.61
N ASP A 104 -6.98 13.01 -7.56
CA ASP A 104 -5.53 13.21 -7.58
C ASP A 104 -4.78 11.89 -7.75
N THR A 105 -5.16 10.86 -6.98
CA THR A 105 -4.54 9.54 -7.05
C THR A 105 -4.76 8.87 -8.42
N VAL A 106 -5.99 8.95 -8.96
CA VAL A 106 -6.30 8.44 -10.31
C VAL A 106 -5.49 9.16 -11.36
N LYS A 107 -5.36 10.49 -11.25
CA LYS A 107 -4.61 11.30 -12.21
C LYS A 107 -3.11 10.99 -12.16
N ALA A 108 -2.53 10.83 -10.97
CA ALA A 108 -1.13 10.45 -10.79
C ALA A 108 -0.86 9.08 -11.43
N LEU A 109 -1.66 8.04 -11.11
CA LEU A 109 -1.48 6.70 -11.68
C LEU A 109 -1.63 6.68 -13.21
N ARG A 110 -2.62 7.44 -13.74
CA ARG A 110 -2.80 7.60 -15.19
C ARG A 110 -1.59 8.24 -15.86
N LEU A 111 -0.97 9.24 -15.24
CA LEU A 111 0.24 9.89 -15.76
C LEU A 111 1.42 8.93 -15.75
N ALA A 112 1.64 8.19 -14.66
CA ALA A 112 2.67 7.17 -14.55
C ALA A 112 2.53 6.12 -15.66
N ARG A 113 1.32 5.58 -15.88
CA ARG A 113 1.05 4.64 -16.98
C ARG A 113 1.34 5.23 -18.36
N ARG A 114 0.94 6.48 -18.60
CA ARG A 114 1.24 7.16 -19.88
C ARG A 114 2.73 7.39 -20.10
N ALA A 115 3.49 7.57 -19.02
CA ALA A 115 4.94 7.67 -19.08
C ALA A 115 5.65 6.32 -19.30
N GLY A 116 4.89 5.21 -19.29
CA GLY A 116 5.38 3.86 -19.55
C GLY A 116 5.73 3.06 -18.29
N ALA A 117 5.51 3.60 -17.08
CA ALA A 117 5.75 2.88 -15.85
C ALA A 117 4.76 1.72 -15.66
N ASN A 118 5.21 0.67 -14.97
CA ASN A 118 4.33 -0.38 -14.47
C ASN A 118 3.49 0.18 -13.32
N THR A 119 2.22 -0.22 -13.23
CA THR A 119 1.27 0.40 -12.32
C THR A 119 0.54 -0.60 -11.45
N ILE A 120 0.49 -0.33 -10.14
CA ILE A 120 -0.19 -1.12 -9.12
C ILE A 120 -1.23 -0.25 -8.43
N ALA A 121 -2.46 -0.72 -8.33
CA ALA A 121 -3.52 -0.11 -7.54
C ALA A 121 -3.86 -0.96 -6.33
N VAL A 122 -4.03 -0.33 -5.17
CA VAL A 122 -4.56 -0.94 -3.94
C VAL A 122 -5.86 -0.21 -3.59
N THR A 123 -6.99 -0.94 -3.55
CA THR A 123 -8.31 -0.35 -3.40
C THR A 123 -9.31 -1.35 -2.80
N SER A 124 -10.32 -0.87 -2.08
CA SER A 124 -11.35 -1.75 -1.52
C SER A 124 -12.51 -2.04 -2.50
N ARG A 125 -12.75 -1.17 -3.47
CA ARG A 125 -13.90 -1.29 -4.38
C ARG A 125 -13.59 -2.10 -5.63
N LYS A 126 -14.55 -2.94 -6.04
CA LYS A 126 -14.51 -3.63 -7.33
C LYS A 126 -14.79 -2.64 -8.47
N ASN A 127 -14.07 -2.81 -9.59
CA ASN A 127 -14.20 -1.99 -10.80
C ASN A 127 -14.05 -0.46 -10.58
N PRO A 128 -13.10 0.01 -9.78
CA PRO A 128 -12.91 1.43 -9.56
C PRO A 128 -12.28 2.09 -10.79
N LEU A 129 -12.39 3.42 -10.88
CA LEU A 129 -11.74 4.18 -11.95
C LEU A 129 -10.21 3.98 -11.96
N LEU A 130 -9.61 3.84 -10.78
CA LEU A 130 -8.18 3.59 -10.58
C LEU A 130 -7.71 2.32 -11.31
N ALA A 131 -8.51 1.23 -11.27
CA ALA A 131 -8.16 -0.06 -11.91
C ALA A 131 -8.00 0.04 -13.43
N LYS A 132 -8.62 1.02 -14.10
CA LYS A 132 -8.43 1.25 -15.54
C LYS A 132 -7.00 1.65 -15.91
N TYR A 133 -6.25 2.15 -14.97
CA TYR A 133 -4.88 2.62 -15.14
C TYR A 133 -3.85 1.77 -14.42
N ALA A 134 -4.25 0.63 -13.85
CA ALA A 134 -3.39 -0.32 -13.17
C ALA A 134 -3.12 -1.55 -14.06
N ASP A 135 -1.87 -2.02 -14.07
CA ASP A 135 -1.49 -3.29 -14.65
C ASP A 135 -1.74 -4.44 -13.67
N VAL A 136 -1.71 -4.12 -12.37
CA VAL A 136 -2.06 -5.00 -11.25
C VAL A 136 -3.02 -4.27 -10.32
N CYS A 137 -4.09 -4.94 -9.90
CA CYS A 137 -5.03 -4.40 -8.94
C CYS A 137 -5.18 -5.35 -7.74
N LEU A 138 -4.79 -4.85 -6.56
CA LEU A 138 -4.92 -5.57 -5.28
C LEU A 138 -6.16 -5.06 -4.56
N TYR A 139 -7.15 -5.93 -4.47
CA TYR A 139 -8.41 -5.60 -3.81
C TYR A 139 -8.32 -5.95 -2.32
N THR A 140 -8.58 -4.95 -1.46
CA THR A 140 -8.57 -5.09 -0.01
C THR A 140 -9.95 -5.45 0.57
N GLY A 141 -10.91 -5.73 -0.29
CA GLY A 141 -12.23 -6.28 0.04
C GLY A 141 -13.16 -5.31 0.76
N GLY A 142 -14.39 -5.77 0.93
CA GLY A 142 -15.38 -5.18 1.79
C GLY A 142 -16.38 -4.28 1.07
N GLU A 143 -17.68 -4.56 1.29
CA GLU A 143 -18.71 -3.55 1.14
C GLU A 143 -18.49 -2.49 2.24
N ASP A 144 -18.77 -1.22 1.94
CA ASP A 144 -18.64 -0.12 2.89
C ASP A 144 -19.42 -0.43 4.17
N THR A 145 -18.77 -0.94 5.19
CA THR A 145 -19.37 -1.05 6.51
C THR A 145 -19.39 0.34 7.11
N VAL A 146 -20.51 1.02 6.96
CA VAL A 146 -20.71 2.35 7.53
C VAL A 146 -20.83 2.23 9.05
N ILE A 147 -19.70 2.40 9.72
CA ILE A 147 -19.68 2.58 11.17
C ILE A 147 -19.59 4.09 11.41
N TYR A 148 -20.58 4.80 11.82
CA TYR A 148 -20.56 6.25 12.12
C TYR A 148 -20.39 7.23 10.95
N GLY A 149 -21.09 7.03 9.84
CA GLY A 149 -21.04 7.97 8.71
C GLY A 149 -19.85 7.78 7.78
N THR A 150 -19.90 8.41 6.66
CA THR A 150 -19.21 8.01 5.42
C THR A 150 -17.71 8.37 5.32
N VAL A 151 -17.03 8.79 6.37
CA VAL A 151 -15.75 9.51 6.18
C VAL A 151 -14.51 8.77 6.66
N ILE A 152 -14.57 7.97 7.71
CA ILE A 152 -13.39 7.30 8.25
C ILE A 152 -13.51 5.78 8.09
N PHE A 153 -12.74 5.21 7.19
CA PHE A 153 -12.66 3.76 6.97
C PHE A 153 -11.43 3.17 7.66
N SER A 154 -11.55 1.94 8.12
CA SER A 154 -10.40 1.18 8.63
C SER A 154 -9.33 1.02 7.54
N ARG A 155 -8.05 1.17 7.91
CA ARG A 155 -6.89 0.93 7.03
C ARG A 155 -6.26 -0.43 7.25
N ILE A 156 -6.82 -1.22 8.15
CA ILE A 156 -6.29 -2.55 8.50
C ILE A 156 -6.13 -3.44 7.27
N PRO A 157 -7.11 -3.56 6.35
CA PRO A 157 -6.93 -4.36 5.14
C PRO A 157 -5.82 -3.85 4.21
N ASP A 158 -5.69 -2.53 4.07
CA ASP A 158 -4.65 -1.92 3.23
C ASP A 158 -3.26 -2.18 3.82
N LEU A 159 -3.11 -2.08 5.16
CA LEU A 159 -1.87 -2.40 5.87
C LEU A 159 -1.53 -3.89 5.77
N ALA A 160 -2.52 -4.78 5.85
CA ALA A 160 -2.29 -6.22 5.65
C ALA A 160 -1.76 -6.51 4.22
N VAL A 161 -2.25 -5.82 3.19
CA VAL A 161 -1.72 -5.94 1.83
C VAL A 161 -0.27 -5.41 1.76
N VAL A 162 0.05 -4.33 2.46
CA VAL A 162 1.44 -3.83 2.56
C VAL A 162 2.35 -4.86 3.20
N ASP A 163 1.91 -5.53 4.28
CA ASP A 163 2.67 -6.61 4.92
C ASP A 163 2.89 -7.80 3.98
N LEU A 164 1.87 -8.20 3.23
CA LEU A 164 1.97 -9.27 2.24
C LEU A 164 2.95 -8.92 1.11
N LEU A 165 2.94 -7.70 0.60
CA LEU A 165 3.91 -7.22 -0.39
C LEU A 165 5.33 -7.27 0.18
N TYR A 166 5.53 -6.75 1.40
CA TYR A 166 6.83 -6.75 2.07
C TYR A 166 7.38 -8.16 2.26
N MET A 167 6.57 -9.07 2.82
CA MET A 167 6.97 -10.47 3.02
C MET A 167 7.22 -11.19 1.68
N GLY A 168 6.37 -10.93 0.67
CA GLY A 168 6.53 -11.50 -0.65
C GLY A 168 7.83 -11.04 -1.33
N ILE A 169 8.20 -9.77 -1.20
CA ILE A 169 9.47 -9.24 -1.72
C ILE A 169 10.65 -9.94 -1.05
N ILE A 170 10.63 -10.09 0.28
CA ILE A 170 11.69 -10.81 1.00
C ILE A 170 11.80 -12.26 0.50
N GLN A 171 10.68 -12.95 0.34
CA GLN A 171 10.65 -14.33 -0.15
C GLN A 171 11.14 -14.46 -1.60
N SER A 172 10.92 -13.46 -2.44
CA SER A 172 11.31 -13.49 -3.87
C SER A 172 12.82 -13.58 -4.08
N ASP A 173 13.62 -13.02 -3.16
CA ASP A 173 15.08 -13.11 -3.12
C ASP A 173 15.55 -12.93 -1.68
N TYR A 174 15.41 -14.02 -0.90
CA TYR A 174 15.69 -13.99 0.54
C TYR A 174 17.13 -13.57 0.86
N GLU A 175 18.10 -14.04 0.07
CA GLU A 175 19.51 -13.73 0.32
C GLU A 175 19.82 -12.24 0.11
N ARG A 176 19.26 -11.63 -0.91
CA ARG A 176 19.41 -10.20 -1.19
C ARG A 176 18.76 -9.35 -0.11
N PHE A 177 17.50 -9.65 0.21
CA PHE A 177 16.70 -8.78 1.08
C PHE A 177 17.01 -8.96 2.56
N SER A 178 17.43 -10.17 3.03
CA SER A 178 17.95 -10.34 4.40
C SER A 178 19.21 -9.51 4.63
N ARG A 179 20.14 -9.50 3.68
CA ARG A 179 21.35 -8.65 3.77
C ARG A 179 20.98 -7.15 3.82
N SER A 180 19.94 -6.73 3.09
CA SER A 180 19.46 -5.34 3.14
C SER A 180 18.87 -5.00 4.51
N LEU A 181 18.10 -5.92 5.10
CA LEU A 181 17.54 -5.77 6.44
C LEU A 181 18.64 -5.70 7.51
N ASP A 182 19.66 -6.58 7.45
CA ASP A 182 20.79 -6.54 8.35
C ASP A 182 21.53 -5.21 8.29
N LYS A 183 21.76 -4.70 7.07
CA LYS A 183 22.37 -3.39 6.85
C LYS A 183 21.51 -2.26 7.44
N SER A 184 20.21 -2.28 7.22
CA SER A 184 19.27 -1.28 7.75
C SER A 184 19.21 -1.34 9.28
N GLY A 185 19.16 -2.56 9.87
CA GLY A 185 19.21 -2.77 11.31
C GLY A 185 20.49 -2.25 11.95
N ALA A 186 21.63 -2.49 11.32
CA ALA A 186 22.94 -2.01 11.83
C ALA A 186 23.00 -0.47 11.92
N VAL A 187 22.37 0.26 10.98
CA VAL A 187 22.36 1.74 10.97
C VAL A 187 21.58 2.33 12.15
N ILE A 188 20.58 1.61 12.66
CA ILE A 188 19.69 2.09 13.73
C ILE A 188 19.93 1.38 15.06
N ALA A 189 20.96 0.51 15.16
CA ALA A 189 21.23 -0.29 16.35
C ALA A 189 21.53 0.56 17.61
N ASP A 190 22.00 1.79 17.44
CA ASP A 190 22.30 2.72 18.52
C ASP A 190 21.09 3.57 18.97
N ARG A 191 19.91 3.34 18.39
CA ARG A 191 18.69 4.11 18.69
C ARG A 191 17.86 3.51 19.83
N GLY A 192 18.18 2.30 20.29
CA GLY A 192 17.55 1.67 21.45
C GLY A 192 18.38 1.86 22.72
N TYR A 193 17.70 1.99 23.87
CA TYR A 193 18.40 1.88 25.14
C TYR A 193 18.88 0.44 25.34
N PRO A 194 20.10 0.23 25.89
CA PRO A 194 20.68 -1.13 26.02
C PRO A 194 19.91 -2.07 26.96
N GLU A 195 18.94 -1.56 27.72
CA GLU A 195 18.15 -2.31 28.71
C GLU A 195 16.71 -2.62 28.23
N ALA A 196 16.40 -2.51 26.94
CA ALA A 196 15.08 -2.83 26.38
C ALA A 196 15.01 -4.28 25.89
#